data_bbb9c9d489a58c99bf0d5c0310918080
#
_entry.id   bbb9c9d489a58c99bf0d5c0310918080
#
_cell.length_a   1.000
_cell.length_b   1.000
_cell.length_c   1.000
_cell.angle_alpha   90.00
_cell.angle_beta   90.00
_cell.angle_gamma   90.00
#
_symmetry.space_group_name_H-M   'P 1'
#
loop_
_entity.id
_entity.type
_entity.pdbx_description
1 polymer ?
#
loop_
_entity_poly.entity_id
_entity_poly.type
_entity_poly.pdbx_seq_one_letter_code
_entity_poly.pdbx_strand_id
1 'polypeptide(L)'
;EVDTLQQLADVIPAAPDIVLLDNMTVAELKQAVAMINNAGSTIELEASGGVTLETIGEISQSGVDRISVGALTHSAINFDVGLDWSY
;
A
#
# COMPACT_ATOMS: atom_id res chain seq x y z
N GLU A 1 0.18 1.21 -10.89
CA GLU A 1 -0.08 2.32 -9.95
C GLU A 1 -1.52 2.78 -10.05
N VAL A 2 -2.19 2.92 -8.94
CA VAL A 2 -3.56 3.42 -8.89
C VAL A 2 -3.68 4.54 -7.87
N ASP A 3 -4.52 5.51 -8.16
CA ASP A 3 -4.76 6.66 -7.29
C ASP A 3 -6.11 6.57 -6.57
N THR A 4 -7.01 5.73 -7.05
CA THR A 4 -8.36 5.63 -6.51
C THR A 4 -8.73 4.17 -6.29
N LEU A 5 -9.71 3.97 -5.41
CA LEU A 5 -10.24 2.62 -5.15
C LEU A 5 -10.96 2.05 -6.38
N GLN A 6 -11.56 2.93 -7.20
CA GLN A 6 -12.19 2.48 -8.43
C GLN A 6 -11.16 1.90 -9.40
N GLN A 7 -10.01 2.55 -9.53
CA GLN A 7 -8.93 2.03 -10.35
C GLN A 7 -8.43 0.68 -9.83
N LEU A 8 -8.36 0.53 -8.51
CA LEU A 8 -7.99 -0.76 -7.93
C LEU A 8 -9.00 -1.84 -8.31
N ALA A 9 -10.29 -1.54 -8.19
CA ALA A 9 -11.33 -2.50 -8.58
C ALA A 9 -11.18 -2.92 -10.04
N ASP A 10 -10.79 -1.98 -10.90
CA ASP A 10 -10.63 -2.25 -12.33
C ASP A 10 -9.43 -3.16 -12.62
N VAL A 11 -8.38 -3.15 -11.80
CA VAL A 11 -7.19 -3.97 -12.05
C VAL A 11 -7.22 -5.32 -11.35
N ILE A 12 -8.08 -5.51 -10.36
CA ILE A 12 -8.15 -6.78 -9.63
C ILE A 12 -8.36 -7.98 -10.57
N PRO A 13 -9.26 -7.92 -11.58
CA PRO A 13 -9.44 -9.05 -12.48
C PRO A 13 -8.21 -9.38 -13.31
N ALA A 14 -7.34 -8.41 -13.56
CA ALA A 14 -6.09 -8.64 -14.30
C ALA A 14 -5.05 -9.35 -13.45
N ALA A 15 -5.24 -9.38 -12.14
CA ALA A 15 -4.39 -10.07 -11.16
C ALA A 15 -2.89 -9.74 -11.32
N PRO A 16 -2.52 -8.45 -11.30
CA PRO A 16 -1.09 -8.10 -11.28
C PRO A 16 -0.45 -8.62 -10.00
N ASP A 17 0.87 -8.75 -9.99
CA ASP A 17 1.57 -9.22 -8.81
C ASP A 17 1.54 -8.18 -7.70
N ILE A 18 1.78 -6.92 -8.05
CA ILE A 18 1.85 -5.80 -7.09
C ILE A 18 1.09 -4.62 -7.67
N VAL A 19 0.35 -3.93 -6.79
CA VAL A 19 -0.30 -2.67 -7.14
C VAL A 19 0.20 -1.59 -6.19
N LEU A 20 0.67 -0.49 -6.75
CA LEU A 20 1.03 0.70 -5.98
C LEU A 20 -0.21 1.53 -5.73
N LEU A 21 -0.47 1.82 -4.45
CA LEU A 21 -1.55 2.70 -4.02
C LEU A 21 -0.94 4.07 -3.75
N ASP A 22 -1.14 5.00 -4.70
CA ASP A 22 -0.48 6.29 -4.65
C ASP A 22 -1.32 7.32 -3.92
N ASN A 23 -0.73 7.93 -2.92
CA ASN A 23 -1.28 9.09 -2.23
C ASN A 23 -2.68 8.84 -1.63
N MET A 24 -2.89 7.67 -1.07
CA MET A 24 -4.15 7.32 -0.41
C MET A 24 -4.06 7.60 1.09
N THR A 25 -5.21 7.96 1.66
CA THR A 25 -5.34 8.08 3.12
C THR A 25 -5.28 6.70 3.78
N VAL A 26 -5.04 6.66 5.09
CA VAL A 26 -5.05 5.39 5.82
C VAL A 26 -6.42 4.70 5.69
N ALA A 27 -7.50 5.46 5.71
CA ALA A 27 -8.85 4.89 5.53
C ALA A 27 -8.99 4.24 4.15
N GLU A 28 -8.47 4.89 3.11
CA GLU A 28 -8.50 4.33 1.76
C GLU A 28 -7.62 3.10 1.65
N LEU A 29 -6.46 3.09 2.29
CA LEU A 29 -5.59 1.93 2.30
C LEU A 29 -6.28 0.73 2.95
N LYS A 30 -6.98 0.94 4.07
CA LYS A 30 -7.74 -0.13 4.71
C LYS A 30 -8.84 -0.67 3.80
N GLN A 31 -9.52 0.21 3.08
CA GLN A 31 -10.54 -0.20 2.12
C GLN A 31 -9.92 -1.00 0.97
N ALA A 32 -8.76 -0.58 0.49
CA ALA A 32 -8.05 -1.30 -0.57
C ALA A 32 -7.70 -2.72 -0.12
N VAL A 33 -7.17 -2.87 1.09
CA VAL A 33 -6.85 -4.17 1.66
C VAL A 33 -8.11 -5.05 1.75
N ALA A 34 -9.22 -4.46 2.21
CA ALA A 34 -10.47 -5.20 2.30
C ALA A 34 -10.96 -5.68 0.92
N MET A 35 -10.80 -4.84 -0.10
CA MET A 35 -11.18 -5.22 -1.46
C MET A 35 -10.38 -6.44 -1.95
N ILE A 36 -9.08 -6.46 -1.70
CA ILE A 36 -8.23 -7.58 -2.09
C ILE A 36 -8.65 -8.85 -1.33
N ASN A 37 -8.86 -8.73 -0.03
CA ASN A 37 -9.27 -9.88 0.79
C ASN A 37 -10.63 -10.43 0.37
N ASN A 38 -11.59 -9.54 0.10
CA ASN A 38 -12.93 -9.94 -0.31
C ASN A 38 -12.93 -10.59 -1.70
N ALA A 39 -12.02 -10.18 -2.56
CA ALA A 39 -11.89 -10.78 -3.88
C ALA A 39 -11.13 -12.11 -3.86
N GLY A 40 -10.55 -12.48 -2.72
CA GLY A 40 -9.71 -13.67 -2.64
C GLY A 40 -8.46 -13.55 -3.49
N SER A 41 -7.99 -12.33 -3.71
CA SER A 41 -6.85 -12.07 -4.58
C SER A 41 -5.53 -12.19 -3.83
N THR A 42 -4.47 -12.56 -4.56
CA THR A 42 -3.12 -12.63 -4.00
C THR A 42 -2.29 -11.40 -4.36
N ILE A 43 -2.92 -10.35 -4.91
CA ILE A 43 -2.22 -9.10 -5.24
C ILE A 43 -1.60 -8.51 -3.99
N GLU A 44 -0.33 -8.14 -4.07
CA GLU A 44 0.33 -7.39 -3.02
C GLU A 44 0.09 -5.91 -3.20
N LEU A 45 -0.13 -5.19 -2.11
CA LEU A 45 -0.39 -3.76 -2.12
C LEU A 45 0.79 -3.01 -1.52
N GLU A 46 1.24 -1.99 -2.23
CA GLU A 46 2.32 -1.13 -1.75
C GLU A 46 1.79 0.30 -1.64
N ALA A 47 1.87 0.86 -0.43
CA ALA A 47 1.50 2.25 -0.21
C ALA A 47 2.65 3.16 -0.61
N SER A 48 2.36 4.20 -1.38
CA SER A 48 3.37 5.17 -1.79
C SER A 48 2.76 6.55 -1.89
N GLY A 49 3.62 7.56 -2.02
CA GLY A 49 3.19 8.94 -2.12
C GLY A 49 2.71 9.49 -0.78
N GLY A 50 3.28 10.60 -0.34
CA GLY A 50 2.85 11.25 0.89
C GLY A 50 3.18 10.49 2.17
N VAL A 51 3.91 9.39 2.08
CA VAL A 51 4.31 8.61 3.26
C VAL A 51 5.47 9.31 3.94
N THR A 52 5.35 9.52 5.25
CA THR A 52 6.42 10.12 6.05
C THR A 52 6.74 9.19 7.22
N LEU A 53 7.86 9.47 7.89
CA LEU A 53 8.20 8.69 9.09
C LEU A 53 7.17 8.86 10.18
N GLU A 54 6.41 9.96 10.17
CA GLU A 54 5.37 10.22 11.16
C GLU A 54 4.14 9.35 10.91
N THR A 55 3.83 9.06 9.64
CA THR A 55 2.63 8.31 9.28
C THR A 55 2.87 6.84 9.03
N ILE A 56 4.13 6.41 8.94
CA ILE A 56 4.46 5.04 8.55
C ILE A 56 3.85 4.00 9.49
N GLY A 57 3.77 4.31 10.79
CA GLY A 57 3.17 3.39 11.77
C GLY A 57 1.71 3.13 11.48
N GLU A 58 0.94 4.18 11.19
CA GLU A 58 -0.48 4.05 10.86
C GLU A 58 -0.66 3.31 9.54
N ILE A 59 0.17 3.62 8.55
CA ILE A 59 0.09 2.99 7.24
C ILE A 59 0.42 1.51 7.35
N SER A 60 1.41 1.14 8.17
CA SER A 60 1.76 -0.27 8.35
C SER A 60 0.62 -1.06 8.98
N GLN A 61 -0.22 -0.41 9.79
CA GLN A 61 -1.37 -1.06 10.41
C GLN A 61 -2.56 -1.19 9.46
N SER A 62 -2.51 -0.55 8.29
CA SER A 62 -3.62 -0.63 7.33
C SER A 62 -3.75 -2.01 6.69
N GLY A 63 -2.70 -2.81 6.73
CA GLY A 63 -2.70 -4.15 6.15
C GLY A 63 -2.03 -4.23 4.78
N VAL A 64 -1.46 -3.12 4.29
CA VAL A 64 -0.68 -3.17 3.04
C VAL A 64 0.56 -4.04 3.23
N ASP A 65 1.05 -4.60 2.14
CA ASP A 65 2.20 -5.52 2.17
C ASP A 65 3.53 -4.78 2.20
N ARG A 66 3.58 -3.61 1.60
CA ARG A 66 4.81 -2.82 1.48
C ARG A 66 4.50 -1.34 1.59
N ILE A 67 5.51 -0.58 2.01
CA ILE A 67 5.42 0.86 2.09
C ILE A 67 6.68 1.44 1.45
N SER A 68 6.47 2.36 0.51
CA SER A 68 7.56 3.09 -0.13
C SER A 68 7.62 4.47 0.51
N VAL A 69 8.71 4.74 1.21
CA VAL A 69 8.90 6.02 1.91
C VAL A 69 9.83 6.88 1.11
N GLY A 70 9.38 8.10 0.79
CA GLY A 70 10.24 9.10 0.21
C GLY A 70 11.30 9.51 1.20
N ALA A 71 12.55 9.22 0.90
CA ALA A 71 13.64 9.61 1.77
C ALA A 71 13.94 11.10 1.62
N LEU A 72 14.70 11.65 2.56
CA LEU A 72 15.13 13.04 2.49
C LEU A 72 16.08 13.29 1.30
N THR A 73 16.57 12.23 0.72
CA THR A 73 17.34 12.26 -0.52
C THR A 73 16.42 11.88 -1.68
N HIS A 74 16.97 11.67 -2.84
CA HIS A 74 16.19 11.35 -4.04
C HIS A 74 15.82 9.87 -4.15
N SER A 75 16.13 9.08 -3.13
CA SER A 75 15.82 7.66 -3.14
C SER A 75 14.56 7.37 -2.31
N ALA A 76 13.85 6.32 -2.67
CA ALA A 76 12.77 5.79 -1.86
C ALA A 76 13.28 4.56 -1.11
N ILE A 77 12.76 4.34 0.09
CA ILE A 77 13.06 3.16 0.88
C ILE A 77 11.80 2.31 0.94
N ASN A 78 11.93 1.05 0.56
CA ASN A 78 10.82 0.12 0.60
C ASN A 78 10.92 -0.74 1.84
N PHE A 79 9.81 -0.87 2.55
CA PHE A 79 9.71 -1.74 3.72
C PHE A 79 8.72 -2.85 3.42
N ASP A 80 9.12 -4.08 3.74
CA ASP A 80 8.23 -5.23 3.68
C ASP A 80 7.48 -5.31 5.00
N VAL A 81 6.19 -4.99 4.98
CA VAL A 81 5.37 -4.93 6.18
C VAL A 81 5.05 -6.33 6.71
N GLY A 82 5.27 -7.36 5.89
CA GLY A 82 5.13 -8.75 6.34
C GLY A 82 6.23 -9.20 7.27
N LEU A 83 7.33 -8.46 7.36
CA LEU A 83 8.39 -8.74 8.30
C LEU A 83 8.05 -8.13 9.66
N ASP A 84 8.78 -8.58 10.68
CA ASP A 84 8.57 -8.10 12.04
C ASP A 84 9.05 -6.65 12.17
N TRP A 85 8.12 -5.75 12.38
CA TRP A 85 8.43 -4.35 12.60
C TRP A 85 8.79 -4.12 14.06
N SER A 86 10.06 -3.96 14.32
CA SER A 86 10.54 -3.58 15.63
C SER A 86 11.13 -2.19 15.58
N TYR A 87 10.58 -1.30 16.34
CA TYR A 87 11.12 0.04 16.50
C TYR A 87 11.67 0.19 17.91
#